data_2124b09a0b722896e26d156afb9becb4
#
_entry.id   2124b09a0b722896e26d156afb9becb4
#
_cell.length_a   1.000
_cell.length_b   1.000
_cell.length_c   1.000
_cell.angle_alpha   90.00
_cell.angle_beta   90.00
_cell.angle_gamma   90.00
#
_symmetry.space_group_name_H-M   'P 1'
#
loop_
_entity.id
_entity.type
_entity.pdbx_description
1 polymer ?
#
loop_
_entity_poly.entity_id
_entity_poly.type
_entity_poly.pdbx_seq_one_letter_code
_entity_poly.pdbx_strand_id
1 'polypeptide(L)'
;MFILKKKYLILLQVFFCILILSNCSNNSKTVILKEAKDSQIFIKGQSFLKSNDYKKAAIEFDKIYLNYPFSSLAPKAEIMTAYSLFQDNQINEAIGKLDEFIEMNPTGEHTQYAQYLLAMSFYVQIPDPGRDPMLSEKALKYFKIITTKFPNSVYAKDARFKINYIKNSLAQNELLIGMFYLKNNSPASSIKRFQAIIKNYQTTSVIPETLYRLCEAFLMLGLKEEAIKSSSLLSYNFPNNEWTNLSKNLIKDTSELDENQGFINSITDYIKKITN
;
A
#
# COMPACT_ATOMS: atom_id res chain seq x y z
N MET A 1 19.52 -11.29 83.86
CA MET A 1 19.26 -12.42 82.96
C MET A 1 18.39 -12.06 81.78
N PHE A 2 17.49 -11.05 81.84
CA PHE A 2 16.59 -10.63 80.74
C PHE A 2 17.30 -9.85 79.63
N ILE A 3 18.32 -9.04 79.92
CA ILE A 3 19.01 -8.18 78.96
C ILE A 3 19.89 -8.99 77.98
N LEU A 4 20.52 -10.07 78.44
CA LEU A 4 21.30 -10.96 77.56
C LEU A 4 20.42 -11.71 76.54
N LYS A 5 19.25 -12.18 76.90
CA LYS A 5 18.30 -12.84 75.96
C LYS A 5 17.83 -11.91 74.86
N LYS A 6 17.61 -10.63 75.12
CA LYS A 6 17.17 -9.64 74.14
C LYS A 6 18.28 -9.33 73.11
N LYS A 7 19.53 -9.29 73.52
CA LYS A 7 20.69 -9.11 72.61
C LYS A 7 20.89 -10.29 71.68
N TYR A 8 20.72 -11.53 72.16
CA TYR A 8 20.81 -12.72 71.33
C TYR A 8 19.65 -12.82 70.31
N LEU A 9 18.46 -12.36 70.67
CA LEU A 9 17.32 -12.33 69.77
C LEU A 9 17.52 -11.32 68.64
N ILE A 10 18.07 -10.17 68.92
CA ILE A 10 18.40 -9.13 67.91
C ILE A 10 19.52 -9.64 66.98
N LEU A 11 20.56 -10.28 67.52
CA LEU A 11 21.63 -10.87 66.72
C LEU A 11 21.12 -12.01 65.78
N LEU A 12 20.17 -12.79 66.25
CA LEU A 12 19.54 -13.86 65.46
C LEU A 12 18.69 -13.29 64.33
N GLN A 13 17.94 -12.19 64.59
CA GLN A 13 17.17 -11.47 63.56
C GLN A 13 18.06 -10.83 62.50
N VAL A 14 19.16 -10.18 62.89
CA VAL A 14 20.10 -9.60 61.94
C VAL A 14 20.79 -10.69 61.09
N PHE A 15 21.15 -11.79 61.67
CA PHE A 15 21.74 -12.92 60.95
C PHE A 15 20.74 -13.57 59.95
N PHE A 16 19.47 -13.63 60.32
CA PHE A 16 18.41 -14.13 59.43
C PHE A 16 18.12 -13.16 58.27
N CYS A 17 18.18 -11.85 58.51
CA CYS A 17 18.06 -10.83 57.46
C CYS A 17 19.26 -10.89 56.49
N ILE A 18 20.48 -11.18 56.95
CA ILE A 18 21.65 -11.28 56.08
C ILE A 18 21.57 -12.53 55.17
N LEU A 19 20.96 -13.65 55.64
CA LEU A 19 20.75 -14.85 54.85
C LEU A 19 19.72 -14.67 53.74
N ILE A 20 18.74 -13.77 53.89
CA ILE A 20 17.74 -13.48 52.86
C ILE A 20 18.32 -12.62 51.73
N LEU A 21 19.33 -11.74 52.02
CA LEU A 21 19.96 -10.88 51.05
C LEU A 21 20.98 -11.57 50.12
N SER A 22 21.42 -12.78 50.47
CA SER A 22 22.42 -13.54 49.70
C SER A 22 21.82 -14.35 48.54
N ASN A 23 20.48 -14.36 48.36
CA ASN A 23 19.84 -15.17 47.32
C ASN A 23 19.51 -14.44 46.01
N CYS A 24 19.95 -13.17 45.85
CA CYS A 24 19.65 -12.36 44.63
C CYS A 24 20.77 -12.38 43.58
N SER A 25 21.80 -13.19 43.67
CA SER A 25 23.01 -13.06 42.84
C SER A 25 23.14 -14.02 41.64
N ASN A 26 22.14 -14.86 41.34
CA ASN A 26 22.35 -15.89 40.30
C ASN A 26 21.56 -15.69 38.99
N ASN A 27 20.81 -14.55 38.85
CA ASN A 27 19.99 -14.37 37.66
C ASN A 27 20.68 -13.60 36.53
N SER A 28 21.75 -12.87 36.82
CA SER A 28 22.44 -12.06 35.80
C SER A 28 23.25 -12.88 34.79
N LYS A 29 23.84 -13.98 35.23
CA LYS A 29 24.61 -14.89 34.32
C LYS A 29 23.74 -15.64 33.33
N THR A 30 22.54 -16.07 33.73
CA THR A 30 21.60 -16.74 32.82
C THR A 30 20.96 -15.80 31.80
N VAL A 31 20.69 -14.55 32.19
CA VAL A 31 20.17 -13.54 31.27
C VAL A 31 21.24 -13.14 30.23
N ILE A 32 22.50 -12.89 30.66
CA ILE A 32 23.61 -12.56 29.76
C ILE A 32 23.91 -13.72 28.78
N LEU A 33 23.89 -14.98 29.24
CA LEU A 33 24.09 -16.13 28.37
C LEU A 33 22.92 -16.36 27.39
N LYS A 34 21.72 -15.96 27.77
CA LYS A 34 20.53 -16.01 26.91
C LYS A 34 20.55 -14.91 25.84
N GLU A 35 20.94 -13.69 26.20
CA GLU A 35 21.17 -12.59 25.27
C GLU A 35 22.30 -12.90 24.27
N ALA A 36 23.38 -13.53 24.71
CA ALA A 36 24.47 -13.99 23.83
C ALA A 36 24.01 -15.03 22.77
N LYS A 37 23.00 -15.85 23.05
CA LYS A 37 22.49 -16.85 22.10
C LYS A 37 21.59 -16.22 21.04
N ASP A 38 20.69 -15.33 21.41
CA ASP A 38 19.83 -14.64 20.45
C ASP A 38 20.64 -13.73 19.52
N SER A 39 21.70 -13.06 20.05
CA SER A 39 22.63 -12.28 19.25
C SER A 39 23.39 -13.14 18.21
N GLN A 40 23.81 -14.34 18.59
CA GLN A 40 24.45 -15.28 17.67
C GLN A 40 23.49 -15.72 16.55
N ILE A 41 22.23 -16.01 16.89
CA ILE A 41 21.19 -16.37 15.92
C ILE A 41 20.93 -15.18 14.98
N PHE A 42 20.87 -13.95 15.52
CA PHE A 42 20.66 -12.73 14.73
C PHE A 42 21.81 -12.53 13.73
N ILE A 43 23.07 -12.65 14.17
CA ILE A 43 24.26 -12.54 13.30
C ILE A 43 24.23 -13.62 12.20
N LYS A 44 23.82 -14.84 12.55
CA LYS A 44 23.69 -15.91 11.56
C LYS A 44 22.60 -15.61 10.52
N GLY A 45 21.44 -15.10 10.95
CA GLY A 45 20.40 -14.60 10.03
C GLY A 45 20.93 -13.51 9.09
N GLN A 46 21.68 -12.53 9.62
CA GLN A 46 22.31 -11.50 8.82
C GLN A 46 23.33 -12.06 7.81
N SER A 47 24.07 -13.12 8.16
CA SER A 47 25.01 -13.74 7.23
C SER A 47 24.28 -14.37 6.03
N PHE A 48 23.13 -15.00 6.26
CA PHE A 48 22.28 -15.54 5.20
C PHE A 48 21.71 -14.42 4.30
N LEU A 49 21.29 -13.28 4.88
CA LEU A 49 20.88 -12.12 4.07
C LEU A 49 22.00 -11.62 3.16
N LYS A 50 23.23 -11.52 3.68
CA LYS A 50 24.40 -11.09 2.89
C LYS A 50 24.71 -12.05 1.74
N SER A 51 24.41 -13.34 1.89
CA SER A 51 24.56 -14.34 0.82
C SER A 51 23.30 -14.51 -0.04
N ASN A 52 22.28 -13.67 0.13
CA ASN A 52 20.97 -13.76 -0.54
C ASN A 52 20.23 -15.09 -0.31
N ASP A 53 20.57 -15.83 0.75
CA ASP A 53 19.84 -17.02 1.18
C ASP A 53 18.66 -16.61 2.07
N TYR A 54 17.68 -15.98 1.45
CA TYR A 54 16.55 -15.35 2.14
C TYR A 54 15.71 -16.37 2.91
N LYS A 55 15.55 -17.56 2.37
CA LYS A 55 14.82 -18.64 3.03
C LYS A 55 15.46 -19.04 4.36
N LYS A 56 16.79 -19.23 4.39
CA LYS A 56 17.50 -19.55 5.66
C LYS A 56 17.54 -18.35 6.59
N ALA A 57 17.64 -17.12 6.05
CA ALA A 57 17.58 -15.91 6.85
C ALA A 57 16.25 -15.82 7.62
N ALA A 58 15.12 -16.04 6.94
CA ALA A 58 13.80 -16.04 7.57
C ALA A 58 13.72 -17.05 8.71
N ILE A 59 14.19 -18.27 8.48
CA ILE A 59 14.18 -19.35 9.50
C ILE A 59 15.03 -18.96 10.72
N GLU A 60 16.21 -18.37 10.52
CA GLU A 60 17.08 -18.01 11.66
C GLU A 60 16.49 -16.83 12.45
N PHE A 61 15.97 -15.80 11.79
CA PHE A 61 15.33 -14.68 12.50
C PHE A 61 14.07 -15.11 13.26
N ASP A 62 13.23 -15.97 12.68
CA ASP A 62 12.00 -16.45 13.32
C ASP A 62 12.29 -17.26 14.61
N LYS A 63 13.44 -17.93 14.72
CA LYS A 63 13.89 -18.58 15.96
C LYS A 63 14.01 -17.62 17.13
N ILE A 64 14.33 -16.36 16.91
CA ILE A 64 14.44 -15.36 17.98
C ILE A 64 13.03 -15.03 18.50
N TYR A 65 12.08 -14.79 17.63
CA TYR A 65 10.69 -14.58 18.02
C TYR A 65 10.12 -15.76 18.83
N LEU A 66 10.37 -16.99 18.36
CA LEU A 66 9.83 -18.20 18.98
C LEU A 66 10.51 -18.56 20.30
N ASN A 67 11.84 -18.45 20.40
CA ASN A 67 12.59 -18.96 21.55
C ASN A 67 13.01 -17.87 22.55
N TYR A 68 13.03 -16.60 22.11
CA TYR A 68 13.49 -15.44 22.89
C TYR A 68 12.56 -14.24 22.75
N PRO A 69 11.23 -14.39 23.01
CA PRO A 69 10.24 -13.33 22.74
C PRO A 69 10.46 -12.07 23.58
N PHE A 70 11.18 -12.16 24.70
CA PHE A 70 11.54 -11.03 25.57
C PHE A 70 12.92 -10.42 25.25
N SER A 71 13.59 -10.89 24.19
CA SER A 71 14.83 -10.30 23.74
C SER A 71 14.60 -8.90 23.15
N SER A 72 15.52 -7.98 23.39
CA SER A 72 15.54 -6.68 22.75
C SER A 72 15.66 -6.77 21.21
N LEU A 73 16.16 -7.89 20.72
CA LEU A 73 16.26 -8.19 19.27
C LEU A 73 14.96 -8.75 18.67
N ALA A 74 13.99 -9.21 19.48
CA ALA A 74 12.81 -9.90 18.99
C ALA A 74 11.99 -9.05 17.99
N PRO A 75 11.66 -7.77 18.25
CA PRO A 75 10.90 -6.96 17.28
C PRO A 75 11.67 -6.76 15.98
N LYS A 76 12.99 -6.57 16.06
CA LYS A 76 13.84 -6.42 14.87
C LYS A 76 13.95 -7.73 14.09
N ALA A 77 14.06 -8.84 14.77
CA ALA A 77 14.15 -10.17 14.16
C ALA A 77 12.85 -10.51 13.42
N GLU A 78 11.68 -10.19 13.99
CA GLU A 78 10.37 -10.39 13.36
C GLU A 78 10.25 -9.62 12.05
N ILE A 79 10.66 -8.35 12.03
CA ILE A 79 10.73 -7.55 10.81
C ILE A 79 11.72 -8.14 9.79
N MET A 80 12.87 -8.63 10.25
CA MET A 80 13.86 -9.26 9.36
C MET A 80 13.35 -10.61 8.82
N THR A 81 12.52 -11.34 9.58
CA THR A 81 11.80 -12.51 9.07
C THR A 81 10.87 -12.12 7.93
N ALA A 82 10.00 -11.13 8.15
CA ALA A 82 9.07 -10.66 7.14
C ALA A 82 9.79 -10.13 5.89
N TYR A 83 10.87 -9.36 6.07
CA TYR A 83 11.71 -8.90 4.97
C TYR A 83 12.32 -10.06 4.17
N SER A 84 12.83 -11.07 4.86
CA SER A 84 13.43 -12.25 4.23
C SER A 84 12.38 -13.05 3.45
N LEU A 85 11.18 -13.23 3.99
CA LEU A 85 10.05 -13.86 3.29
C LEU A 85 9.64 -13.08 2.04
N PHE A 86 9.59 -11.75 2.15
CA PHE A 86 9.31 -10.87 1.00
C PHE A 86 10.36 -11.04 -0.10
N GLN A 87 11.65 -11.06 0.23
CA GLN A 87 12.73 -11.25 -0.72
C GLN A 87 12.76 -12.66 -1.33
N ASP A 88 12.31 -13.66 -0.57
CA ASP A 88 12.17 -15.06 -1.04
C ASP A 88 10.89 -15.30 -1.87
N ASN A 89 10.16 -14.22 -2.21
CA ASN A 89 8.88 -14.24 -2.92
C ASN A 89 7.75 -15.00 -2.20
N GLN A 90 7.88 -15.21 -0.88
CA GLN A 90 6.83 -15.75 -0.01
C GLN A 90 5.95 -14.60 0.51
N ILE A 91 5.29 -13.90 -0.44
CA ILE A 91 4.66 -12.59 -0.16
C ILE A 91 3.50 -12.72 0.85
N ASN A 92 2.70 -13.80 0.76
CA ASN A 92 1.55 -13.98 1.66
C ASN A 92 1.98 -14.23 3.09
N GLU A 93 3.04 -15.00 3.30
CA GLU A 93 3.63 -15.24 4.62
C GLU A 93 4.24 -13.95 5.19
N ALA A 94 4.91 -13.16 4.35
CA ALA A 94 5.42 -11.85 4.75
C ALA A 94 4.28 -10.91 5.19
N ILE A 95 3.15 -10.87 4.46
CA ILE A 95 1.96 -10.09 4.83
C ILE A 95 1.45 -10.53 6.21
N GLY A 96 1.30 -11.84 6.46
CA GLY A 96 0.84 -12.36 7.75
C GLY A 96 1.73 -11.92 8.91
N LYS A 97 3.06 -12.06 8.77
CA LYS A 97 4.03 -11.60 9.79
C LYS A 97 4.00 -10.09 10.00
N LEU A 98 3.80 -9.31 8.95
CA LEU A 98 3.75 -7.85 9.04
C LEU A 98 2.45 -7.35 9.70
N ASP A 99 1.32 -7.96 9.38
CA ASP A 99 0.04 -7.63 10.00
C ASP A 99 0.09 -7.94 11.51
N GLU A 100 0.58 -9.12 11.91
CA GLU A 100 0.79 -9.50 13.31
C GLU A 100 1.72 -8.51 14.02
N PHE A 101 2.87 -8.18 13.43
CA PHE A 101 3.82 -7.22 14.00
C PHE A 101 3.20 -5.84 14.22
N ILE A 102 2.47 -5.32 13.23
CA ILE A 102 1.86 -3.98 13.30
C ILE A 102 0.76 -3.93 14.37
N GLU A 103 -0.01 -5.01 14.52
CA GLU A 103 -1.03 -5.13 15.55
C GLU A 103 -0.43 -5.10 16.96
N MET A 104 0.65 -5.86 17.16
CA MET A 104 1.35 -5.94 18.45
C MET A 104 2.19 -4.69 18.76
N ASN A 105 2.66 -3.96 17.73
CA ASN A 105 3.56 -2.82 17.85
C ASN A 105 3.05 -1.58 17.10
N PRO A 106 1.88 -1.00 17.44
CA PRO A 106 1.26 0.05 16.64
C PRO A 106 2.06 1.36 16.58
N THR A 107 2.94 1.62 17.54
CA THR A 107 3.77 2.84 17.67
C THR A 107 5.26 2.57 17.86
N GLY A 108 5.72 1.35 17.62
CA GLY A 108 7.11 0.93 17.82
C GLY A 108 8.09 1.56 16.82
N GLU A 109 9.36 1.50 17.15
CA GLU A 109 10.46 2.04 16.31
C GLU A 109 10.43 1.48 14.89
N HIS A 110 10.11 0.20 14.73
CA HIS A 110 10.12 -0.50 13.44
C HIS A 110 8.76 -0.45 12.70
N THR A 111 7.71 0.10 13.31
CA THR A 111 6.35 0.09 12.75
C THR A 111 6.26 0.83 11.42
N GLN A 112 7.01 1.92 11.25
CA GLN A 112 7.04 2.66 9.98
C GLN A 112 7.54 1.79 8.83
N TYR A 113 8.62 1.03 9.07
CA TYR A 113 9.16 0.11 8.07
C TYR A 113 8.24 -1.08 7.83
N ALA A 114 7.65 -1.65 8.89
CA ALA A 114 6.69 -2.75 8.76
C ALA A 114 5.49 -2.34 7.89
N GLN A 115 4.91 -1.18 8.12
CA GLN A 115 3.80 -0.66 7.31
C GLN A 115 4.22 -0.41 5.86
N TYR A 116 5.45 0.09 5.65
CA TYR A 116 5.97 0.28 4.31
C TYR A 116 6.17 -1.06 3.58
N LEU A 117 6.76 -2.05 4.24
CA LEU A 117 6.98 -3.37 3.66
C LEU A 117 5.65 -4.10 3.38
N LEU A 118 4.64 -3.92 4.24
CA LEU A 118 3.28 -4.41 4.00
C LEU A 118 2.65 -3.77 2.76
N ALA A 119 2.77 -2.44 2.62
CA ALA A 119 2.31 -1.75 1.42
C ALA A 119 3.03 -2.25 0.16
N MET A 120 4.35 -2.45 0.25
CA MET A 120 5.18 -3.02 -0.82
C MET A 120 4.76 -4.44 -1.18
N SER A 121 4.39 -5.26 -0.19
CA SER A 121 3.94 -6.64 -0.40
C SER A 121 2.67 -6.72 -1.25
N PHE A 122 1.74 -5.76 -1.11
CA PHE A 122 0.60 -5.64 -2.02
C PHE A 122 0.99 -5.02 -3.36
N TYR A 123 1.89 -4.02 -3.35
CA TYR A 123 2.30 -3.28 -4.54
C TYR A 123 2.96 -4.16 -5.60
N VAL A 124 3.87 -5.06 -5.19
CA VAL A 124 4.59 -5.95 -6.14
C VAL A 124 3.69 -7.00 -6.80
N GLN A 125 2.48 -7.18 -6.28
CA GLN A 125 1.49 -8.12 -6.80
C GLN A 125 0.42 -7.43 -7.68
N ILE A 126 0.50 -6.10 -7.90
CA ILE A 126 -0.48 -5.36 -8.70
C ILE A 126 -0.47 -5.92 -10.12
N PRO A 127 -1.62 -6.39 -10.63
CA PRO A 127 -1.72 -6.86 -12.01
C PRO A 127 -1.81 -5.69 -13.01
N ASP A 128 -1.72 -6.02 -14.29
CA ASP A 128 -1.99 -5.05 -15.35
C ASP A 128 -3.40 -4.44 -15.24
N PRO A 129 -3.60 -3.18 -15.68
CA PRO A 129 -4.92 -2.57 -15.74
C PRO A 129 -5.90 -3.44 -16.56
N GLY A 130 -7.17 -3.47 -16.11
CA GLY A 130 -8.21 -4.34 -16.70
C GLY A 130 -8.45 -5.64 -15.94
N ARG A 131 -7.61 -5.95 -14.93
CA ARG A 131 -7.82 -7.04 -13.98
C ARG A 131 -8.38 -6.52 -12.66
N ASP A 132 -8.64 -7.45 -11.71
CA ASP A 132 -9.15 -7.11 -10.37
C ASP A 132 -8.27 -6.06 -9.67
N PRO A 133 -8.81 -4.88 -9.30
CA PRO A 133 -8.06 -3.79 -8.68
C PRO A 133 -7.78 -4.00 -7.19
N MET A 134 -8.26 -5.08 -6.56
CA MET A 134 -8.19 -5.29 -5.10
C MET A 134 -6.79 -5.10 -4.51
N LEU A 135 -5.74 -5.62 -5.18
CA LEU A 135 -4.36 -5.47 -4.71
C LEU A 135 -3.87 -4.02 -4.83
N SER A 136 -4.27 -3.32 -5.91
CA SER A 136 -3.99 -1.88 -6.07
C SER A 136 -4.66 -1.04 -4.98
N GLU A 137 -5.90 -1.35 -4.63
CA GLU A 137 -6.64 -0.66 -3.57
C GLU A 137 -6.01 -0.89 -2.19
N LYS A 138 -5.62 -2.14 -1.89
CA LYS A 138 -4.88 -2.48 -0.66
C LYS A 138 -3.54 -1.73 -0.58
N ALA A 139 -2.72 -1.78 -1.63
CA ALA A 139 -1.46 -1.06 -1.68
C ALA A 139 -1.67 0.45 -1.47
N LEU A 140 -2.65 1.04 -2.16
CA LEU A 140 -3.01 2.47 -2.02
C LEU A 140 -3.39 2.82 -0.57
N LYS A 141 -4.21 1.98 0.07
CA LYS A 141 -4.62 2.15 1.47
C LYS A 141 -3.40 2.21 2.39
N TYR A 142 -2.51 1.22 2.30
CA TYR A 142 -1.35 1.13 3.20
C TYR A 142 -0.30 2.23 2.92
N PHE A 143 -0.03 2.60 1.65
CA PHE A 143 0.83 3.74 1.37
C PHE A 143 0.24 5.07 1.86
N LYS A 144 -1.07 5.27 1.81
CA LYS A 144 -1.72 6.45 2.40
C LYS A 144 -1.53 6.51 3.92
N ILE A 145 -1.58 5.37 4.62
CA ILE A 145 -1.30 5.31 6.07
C ILE A 145 0.11 5.85 6.35
N ILE A 146 1.10 5.46 5.55
CA ILE A 146 2.48 5.92 5.73
C ILE A 146 2.59 7.44 5.54
N THR A 147 2.02 7.96 4.45
CA THR A 147 2.09 9.40 4.14
C THR A 147 1.33 10.28 5.15
N THR A 148 0.33 9.72 5.83
CA THR A 148 -0.49 10.42 6.82
C THR A 148 0.09 10.32 8.23
N LYS A 149 0.47 9.09 8.66
CA LYS A 149 0.98 8.87 10.03
C LYS A 149 2.47 9.25 10.18
N PHE A 150 3.25 9.10 9.11
CA PHE A 150 4.71 9.30 9.12
C PHE A 150 5.18 10.20 7.98
N PRO A 151 4.64 11.43 7.84
CA PRO A 151 4.82 12.29 6.65
C PRO A 151 6.27 12.66 6.37
N ASN A 152 7.12 12.68 7.40
CA ASN A 152 8.55 13.07 7.34
C ASN A 152 9.48 11.86 7.23
N SER A 153 8.96 10.62 7.20
CA SER A 153 9.80 9.42 7.07
C SER A 153 10.39 9.30 5.66
N VAL A 154 11.52 8.62 5.57
CA VAL A 154 12.13 8.27 4.26
C VAL A 154 11.17 7.46 3.40
N TYR A 155 10.33 6.64 4.02
CA TYR A 155 9.32 5.83 3.36
C TYR A 155 8.17 6.64 2.77
N ALA A 156 7.81 7.78 3.39
CA ALA A 156 6.71 8.62 2.91
C ALA A 156 7.02 9.27 1.55
N LYS A 157 8.29 9.59 1.28
CA LYS A 157 8.70 10.15 -0.01
C LYS A 157 8.44 9.12 -1.13
N ASP A 158 8.92 7.90 -0.96
CA ASP A 158 8.72 6.82 -1.93
C ASP A 158 7.23 6.42 -2.04
N ALA A 159 6.51 6.36 -0.91
CA ALA A 159 5.08 6.08 -0.89
C ALA A 159 4.26 7.07 -1.75
N ARG A 160 4.61 8.37 -1.77
CA ARG A 160 3.94 9.37 -2.64
C ARG A 160 4.09 9.03 -4.12
N PHE A 161 5.27 8.59 -4.56
CA PHE A 161 5.47 8.17 -5.96
C PHE A 161 4.63 6.94 -6.28
N LYS A 162 4.64 5.93 -5.39
CA LYS A 162 3.85 4.71 -5.58
C LYS A 162 2.34 4.98 -5.56
N ILE A 163 1.87 5.88 -4.70
CA ILE A 163 0.47 6.34 -4.69
C ILE A 163 0.07 6.91 -6.06
N ASN A 164 0.90 7.74 -6.67
CA ASN A 164 0.61 8.30 -7.98
C ASN A 164 0.56 7.23 -9.06
N TYR A 165 1.51 6.29 -9.06
CA TYR A 165 1.49 5.15 -9.98
C TYR A 165 0.22 4.30 -9.81
N ILE A 166 -0.14 3.94 -8.58
CA ILE A 166 -1.33 3.13 -8.29
C ILE A 166 -2.61 3.87 -8.71
N LYS A 167 -2.70 5.18 -8.46
CA LYS A 167 -3.84 5.98 -8.91
C LYS A 167 -3.98 5.99 -10.43
N ASN A 168 -2.87 6.08 -11.18
CA ASN A 168 -2.91 5.97 -12.64
C ASN A 168 -3.39 4.58 -13.08
N SER A 169 -2.92 3.52 -12.45
CA SER A 169 -3.37 2.14 -12.76
C SER A 169 -4.87 1.95 -12.48
N LEU A 170 -5.36 2.44 -11.33
CA LEU A 170 -6.78 2.38 -10.99
C LEU A 170 -7.66 3.22 -11.94
N ALA A 171 -7.19 4.41 -12.30
CA ALA A 171 -7.89 5.26 -13.27
C ALA A 171 -7.92 4.62 -14.66
N GLN A 172 -6.83 3.98 -15.09
CA GLN A 172 -6.77 3.23 -16.35
C GLN A 172 -7.74 2.04 -16.33
N ASN A 173 -7.88 1.34 -15.21
CA ASN A 173 -8.84 0.24 -15.06
C ASN A 173 -10.29 0.77 -15.25
N GLU A 174 -10.67 1.85 -14.57
CA GLU A 174 -11.99 2.47 -14.74
C GLU A 174 -12.21 2.99 -16.18
N LEU A 175 -11.16 3.51 -16.82
CA LEU A 175 -11.23 3.95 -18.23
C LEU A 175 -11.53 2.75 -19.15
N LEU A 176 -10.83 1.63 -18.99
CA LEU A 176 -11.07 0.40 -19.78
C LEU A 176 -12.50 -0.12 -19.60
N ILE A 177 -13.02 -0.12 -18.37
CA ILE A 177 -14.40 -0.51 -18.09
C ILE A 177 -15.38 0.48 -18.76
N GLY A 178 -15.13 1.78 -18.67
CA GLY A 178 -15.93 2.80 -19.32
C GLY A 178 -15.96 2.63 -20.85
N MET A 179 -14.80 2.40 -21.45
CA MET A 179 -14.68 2.14 -22.90
C MET A 179 -15.39 0.83 -23.32
N PHE A 180 -15.34 -0.21 -22.50
CA PHE A 180 -16.09 -1.44 -22.74
C PHE A 180 -17.60 -1.14 -22.83
N TYR A 181 -18.17 -0.35 -21.90
CA TYR A 181 -19.57 0.04 -21.97
C TYR A 181 -19.88 0.90 -23.19
N LEU A 182 -18.98 1.83 -23.52
CA LEU A 182 -19.16 2.71 -24.69
C LEU A 182 -19.20 1.88 -25.99
N LYS A 183 -18.26 0.95 -26.15
CA LYS A 183 -18.18 0.04 -27.31
C LYS A 183 -19.43 -0.87 -27.43
N ASN A 184 -20.01 -1.25 -26.28
CA ASN A 184 -21.24 -2.06 -26.22
C ASN A 184 -22.53 -1.21 -26.24
N ASN A 185 -22.48 0.02 -26.75
CA ASN A 185 -23.63 0.90 -26.91
C ASN A 185 -24.40 1.16 -25.58
N SER A 186 -23.64 1.26 -24.47
CA SER A 186 -24.19 1.56 -23.14
C SER A 186 -23.59 2.88 -22.59
N PRO A 187 -23.85 4.03 -23.24
CA PRO A 187 -23.21 5.30 -22.91
C PRO A 187 -23.55 5.79 -21.48
N ALA A 188 -24.75 5.54 -20.97
CA ALA A 188 -25.11 5.91 -19.61
C ALA A 188 -24.25 5.18 -18.54
N SER A 189 -23.86 3.94 -18.80
CA SER A 189 -22.95 3.17 -17.92
C SER A 189 -21.51 3.67 -18.04
N SER A 190 -21.06 4.01 -19.27
CA SER A 190 -19.72 4.55 -19.49
C SER A 190 -19.54 5.92 -18.82
N ILE A 191 -20.54 6.81 -18.88
CA ILE A 191 -20.53 8.13 -18.23
C ILE A 191 -20.27 7.97 -16.73
N LYS A 192 -20.92 7.03 -16.06
CA LYS A 192 -20.71 6.78 -14.61
C LYS A 192 -19.25 6.45 -14.32
N ARG A 193 -18.60 5.63 -15.15
CA ARG A 193 -17.19 5.24 -15.00
C ARG A 193 -16.26 6.43 -15.25
N PHE A 194 -16.47 7.17 -16.32
CA PHE A 194 -15.67 8.35 -16.65
C PHE A 194 -15.81 9.45 -15.59
N GLN A 195 -17.02 9.69 -15.07
CA GLN A 195 -17.23 10.63 -13.97
C GLN A 195 -16.54 10.19 -12.69
N ALA A 196 -16.48 8.88 -12.39
CA ALA A 196 -15.72 8.36 -11.27
C ALA A 196 -14.22 8.67 -11.38
N ILE A 197 -13.64 8.60 -12.60
CA ILE A 197 -12.25 8.98 -12.85
C ILE A 197 -12.05 10.47 -12.57
N ILE A 198 -12.89 11.32 -13.13
CA ILE A 198 -12.81 12.77 -12.93
C ILE A 198 -12.93 13.15 -11.45
N LYS A 199 -13.76 12.42 -10.68
CA LYS A 199 -13.96 12.67 -9.26
C LYS A 199 -12.79 12.21 -8.39
N ASN A 200 -12.24 11.00 -8.65
CA ASN A 200 -11.34 10.30 -7.72
C ASN A 200 -9.87 10.36 -8.13
N TYR A 201 -9.56 10.64 -9.42
CA TYR A 201 -8.24 10.49 -10.02
C TYR A 201 -7.80 11.70 -10.85
N GLN A 202 -8.12 12.92 -10.40
CA GLN A 202 -7.95 14.20 -11.12
C GLN A 202 -6.51 14.48 -11.59
N THR A 203 -5.50 13.90 -10.92
CA THR A 203 -4.08 14.17 -11.21
C THR A 203 -3.43 13.09 -12.08
N THR A 204 -4.23 12.18 -12.65
CA THR A 204 -3.72 11.07 -13.45
C THR A 204 -3.60 11.43 -14.93
N SER A 205 -2.73 10.72 -15.63
CA SER A 205 -2.47 10.95 -17.07
C SER A 205 -3.65 10.56 -17.97
N VAL A 206 -4.64 9.82 -17.47
CA VAL A 206 -5.81 9.39 -18.24
C VAL A 206 -6.92 10.45 -18.32
N ILE A 207 -6.81 11.56 -17.59
CA ILE A 207 -7.85 12.61 -17.56
C ILE A 207 -8.17 13.19 -18.95
N PRO A 208 -7.18 13.53 -19.80
CA PRO A 208 -7.50 14.05 -21.14
C PRO A 208 -8.32 13.07 -21.97
N GLU A 209 -7.94 11.81 -22.04
CA GLU A 209 -8.72 10.78 -22.74
C GLU A 209 -10.11 10.60 -22.11
N THR A 210 -10.18 10.56 -20.77
CA THR A 210 -11.46 10.42 -20.05
C THR A 210 -12.45 11.53 -20.43
N LEU A 211 -12.00 12.78 -20.51
CA LEU A 211 -12.85 13.91 -20.91
C LEU A 211 -13.31 13.81 -22.37
N TYR A 212 -12.44 13.33 -23.26
CA TYR A 212 -12.80 13.05 -24.64
C TYR A 212 -13.85 11.93 -24.73
N ARG A 213 -13.64 10.81 -24.05
CA ARG A 213 -14.60 9.68 -24.02
C ARG A 213 -15.92 10.05 -23.38
N LEU A 214 -15.89 10.96 -22.41
CA LEU A 214 -17.09 11.52 -21.79
C LEU A 214 -17.88 12.36 -22.81
N CYS A 215 -17.18 13.16 -23.65
CA CYS A 215 -17.78 13.90 -24.74
C CYS A 215 -18.46 12.95 -25.75
N GLU A 216 -17.79 11.88 -26.18
CA GLU A 216 -18.37 10.83 -27.05
C GLU A 216 -19.65 10.24 -26.44
N ALA A 217 -19.58 9.85 -25.16
CA ALA A 217 -20.71 9.23 -24.46
C ALA A 217 -21.93 10.16 -24.34
N PHE A 218 -21.72 11.46 -24.10
CA PHE A 218 -22.80 12.44 -24.06
C PHE A 218 -23.43 12.65 -25.43
N LEU A 219 -22.62 12.70 -26.50
CA LEU A 219 -23.14 12.82 -27.86
C LEU A 219 -23.97 11.59 -28.24
N MET A 220 -23.56 10.38 -27.86
CA MET A 220 -24.36 9.15 -28.09
C MET A 220 -25.75 9.21 -27.41
N LEU A 221 -25.91 10.01 -26.35
CA LEU A 221 -27.21 10.23 -25.69
C LEU A 221 -27.93 11.48 -26.23
N GLY A 222 -27.39 12.19 -27.22
CA GLY A 222 -27.93 13.46 -27.69
C GLY A 222 -27.76 14.64 -26.74
N LEU A 223 -26.93 14.49 -25.69
CA LEU A 223 -26.67 15.51 -24.66
C LEU A 223 -25.55 16.46 -25.12
N LYS A 224 -25.82 17.26 -26.13
CA LYS A 224 -24.85 18.16 -26.77
C LYS A 224 -24.19 19.14 -25.78
N GLU A 225 -24.99 19.76 -24.94
CA GLU A 225 -24.45 20.74 -23.95
C GLU A 225 -23.42 20.14 -23.03
N GLU A 226 -23.65 18.91 -22.53
CA GLU A 226 -22.74 18.21 -21.65
C GLU A 226 -21.47 17.77 -22.40
N ALA A 227 -21.61 17.41 -23.68
CA ALA A 227 -20.46 17.11 -24.53
C ALA A 227 -19.59 18.37 -24.76
N ILE A 228 -20.20 19.51 -25.03
CA ILE A 228 -19.50 20.79 -25.20
C ILE A 228 -18.80 21.20 -23.89
N LYS A 229 -19.43 21.02 -22.73
CA LYS A 229 -18.81 21.27 -21.41
C LYS A 229 -17.57 20.40 -21.21
N SER A 230 -17.66 19.11 -21.54
CA SER A 230 -16.53 18.17 -21.43
C SER A 230 -15.38 18.54 -22.35
N SER A 231 -15.65 18.89 -23.60
CA SER A 231 -14.65 19.38 -24.58
C SER A 231 -14.03 20.73 -24.17
N SER A 232 -14.83 21.64 -23.61
CA SER A 232 -14.35 22.91 -23.09
C SER A 232 -13.42 22.75 -21.92
N LEU A 233 -13.77 21.85 -20.97
CA LEU A 233 -12.92 21.52 -19.82
C LEU A 233 -11.60 20.89 -20.27
N LEU A 234 -11.64 20.02 -21.28
CA LEU A 234 -10.46 19.40 -21.88
C LEU A 234 -9.58 20.48 -22.54
N SER A 235 -10.17 21.37 -23.32
CA SER A 235 -9.44 22.43 -24.01
C SER A 235 -8.81 23.46 -23.07
N TYR A 236 -9.47 23.75 -21.96
CA TYR A 236 -8.97 24.67 -20.95
C TYR A 236 -7.77 24.09 -20.16
N ASN A 237 -7.89 22.85 -19.70
CA ASN A 237 -6.85 22.24 -18.86
C ASN A 237 -5.70 21.61 -19.66
N PHE A 238 -5.95 21.19 -20.91
CA PHE A 238 -5.00 20.45 -21.74
C PHE A 238 -4.97 20.98 -23.19
N PRO A 239 -4.67 22.29 -23.42
CA PRO A 239 -4.83 22.94 -24.70
C PRO A 239 -3.99 22.32 -25.83
N ASN A 240 -2.84 21.73 -25.52
CA ASN A 240 -1.90 21.14 -26.50
C ASN A 240 -1.99 19.61 -26.57
N ASN A 241 -3.02 19.00 -26.00
CA ASN A 241 -3.19 17.55 -26.00
C ASN A 241 -3.93 17.09 -27.27
N GLU A 242 -3.59 15.91 -27.79
CA GLU A 242 -4.24 15.33 -28.98
C GLU A 242 -5.76 15.14 -28.78
N TRP A 243 -6.18 14.70 -27.59
CA TRP A 243 -7.61 14.53 -27.26
C TRP A 243 -8.40 15.82 -27.34
N THR A 244 -7.75 16.96 -27.14
CA THR A 244 -8.38 18.30 -27.30
C THR A 244 -8.75 18.55 -28.75
N ASN A 245 -7.86 18.25 -29.68
CA ASN A 245 -8.13 18.41 -31.10
C ASN A 245 -9.23 17.45 -31.57
N LEU A 246 -9.16 16.18 -31.11
CA LEU A 246 -10.18 15.18 -31.41
C LEU A 246 -11.56 15.59 -30.90
N SER A 247 -11.65 16.12 -29.66
CA SER A 247 -12.95 16.55 -29.11
C SER A 247 -13.56 17.75 -29.85
N LYS A 248 -12.74 18.72 -30.29
CA LYS A 248 -13.21 19.86 -31.10
C LYS A 248 -13.75 19.42 -32.47
N ASN A 249 -13.03 18.52 -33.14
CA ASN A 249 -13.48 17.97 -34.43
C ASN A 249 -14.78 17.20 -34.25
N LEU A 250 -14.89 16.35 -33.21
CA LEU A 250 -16.09 15.59 -32.91
C LEU A 250 -17.32 16.50 -32.69
N ILE A 251 -17.17 17.61 -31.95
CA ILE A 251 -18.26 18.60 -31.72
C ILE A 251 -18.63 19.28 -33.03
N LYS A 252 -17.64 19.68 -33.86
CA LYS A 252 -17.87 20.30 -35.13
C LYS A 252 -18.63 19.39 -36.10
N ASP A 253 -18.14 18.17 -36.32
CA ASP A 253 -18.74 17.16 -37.20
C ASP A 253 -20.18 16.87 -36.81
N THR A 254 -20.47 16.81 -35.50
CA THR A 254 -21.83 16.57 -34.98
C THR A 254 -22.74 17.79 -35.15
N SER A 255 -22.23 19.01 -35.18
CA SER A 255 -23.04 20.22 -35.47
C SER A 255 -23.46 20.30 -36.93
N GLU A 256 -22.60 19.84 -37.85
CA GLU A 256 -22.89 19.81 -39.30
C GLU A 256 -23.89 18.68 -39.67
N LEU A 257 -23.94 17.60 -38.86
CA LEU A 257 -24.84 16.44 -39.08
C LEU A 257 -26.27 16.69 -38.56
N ASP A 258 -26.46 17.64 -37.64
CA ASP A 258 -27.79 17.96 -37.07
C ASP A 258 -28.75 18.57 -38.10
N GLU A 259 -28.22 19.12 -39.21
CA GLU A 259 -29.02 19.61 -40.30
C GLU A 259 -29.59 18.47 -41.20
N ASN A 260 -29.09 17.22 -41.05
CA ASN A 260 -29.49 16.06 -41.82
C ASN A 260 -29.81 14.85 -40.92
N GLN A 261 -31.06 14.51 -40.78
CA GLN A 261 -31.71 13.40 -40.01
C GLN A 261 -30.96 12.04 -39.91
N GLY A 262 -29.69 12.01 -39.55
CA GLY A 262 -28.88 10.77 -39.41
C GLY A 262 -27.94 10.75 -38.23
N PHE A 263 -28.05 11.72 -37.35
CA PHE A 263 -27.11 12.08 -36.29
C PHE A 263 -26.64 10.88 -35.37
N ILE A 264 -27.57 10.14 -34.77
CA ILE A 264 -27.21 9.07 -33.82
C ILE A 264 -26.49 7.91 -34.51
N ASN A 265 -26.94 7.53 -35.73
CA ASN A 265 -26.35 6.45 -36.49
C ASN A 265 -24.92 6.79 -36.96
N SER A 266 -24.69 8.01 -37.44
CA SER A 266 -23.36 8.45 -37.90
C SER A 266 -22.36 8.57 -36.75
N ILE A 267 -22.78 8.99 -35.55
CA ILE A 267 -21.90 9.01 -34.37
C ILE A 267 -21.55 7.59 -33.95
N THR A 268 -22.51 6.68 -33.91
CA THR A 268 -22.27 5.28 -33.54
C THR A 268 -21.30 4.62 -34.54
N ASP A 269 -21.43 4.90 -35.83
CA ASP A 269 -20.55 4.36 -36.87
C ASP A 269 -19.15 5.00 -36.83
N TYR A 270 -19.07 6.31 -36.56
CA TYR A 270 -17.79 7.00 -36.34
C TYR A 270 -17.03 6.41 -35.12
N ILE A 271 -17.71 6.23 -34.00
CA ILE A 271 -17.12 5.66 -32.79
C ILE A 271 -16.65 4.21 -33.02
N LYS A 272 -17.44 3.38 -33.71
CA LYS A 272 -17.03 2.02 -34.11
C LYS A 272 -15.78 2.03 -34.97
N LYS A 273 -15.62 3.00 -35.86
CA LYS A 273 -14.49 3.10 -36.79
C LYS A 273 -13.18 3.47 -36.09
N ILE A 274 -13.21 4.24 -35.00
CA ILE A 274 -12.02 4.65 -34.23
C ILE A 274 -11.71 3.71 -33.06
N THR A 275 -12.62 2.81 -32.69
CA THR A 275 -12.41 1.83 -31.61
C THR A 275 -12.03 0.44 -32.11
N ASN A 276 -12.00 0.21 -33.42
CA ASN A 276 -11.42 -0.96 -34.10
C ASN A 276 -10.01 -0.68 -34.57
#